data_b7a708873a005cffb9aa84057f7fec2c
#
_entry.id   b7a708873a005cffb9aa84057f7fec2c
#
_cell.length_a   1.000
_cell.length_b   1.000
_cell.length_c   1.000
_cell.angle_alpha   90.00
_cell.angle_beta   90.00
_cell.angle_gamma   90.00
#
_symmetry.space_group_name_H-M   'P 1'
#
loop_
_entity.id
_entity.type
_entity.pdbx_description
1 polymer ?
#
loop_
_entity_poly.entity_id
_entity_poly.type
_entity_poly.pdbx_seq_one_letter_code
_entity_poly.pdbx_strand_id
1 'polypeptide(L)'
;CQSLRYPYLYWAGTVLDQKYPQLEKGWIVEKKELENFFLEKLSAMGFLDSEIAQFMEYWLPQMKSHQESFFKISFLQTEELNQLFPLEVQPTPQSVLRVFLDYQPLQKQPALSPIPQTLKRVQRSGFTLVEWGGLKR
;
A
#
# COMPACT_ATOMS: atom_id res chain seq x y z
N CYS A 1 23.67 -0.05 -27.44
CA CYS A 1 22.37 0.15 -26.75
C CYS A 1 22.61 0.39 -25.27
N GLN A 2 22.36 1.62 -24.78
CA GLN A 2 22.32 1.87 -23.35
C GLN A 2 20.99 1.29 -22.83
N SER A 3 21.07 0.22 -22.03
CA SER A 3 19.88 -0.28 -21.34
C SER A 3 19.51 0.70 -20.24
N LEU A 4 18.41 1.40 -20.40
CA LEU A 4 17.84 2.23 -19.35
C LEU A 4 17.36 1.30 -18.23
N ARG A 5 17.91 1.50 -17.02
CA ARG A 5 17.46 0.77 -15.83
C ARG A 5 16.51 1.66 -15.03
N TYR A 6 15.31 1.19 -14.81
CA TYR A 6 14.34 1.87 -13.96
C TYR A 6 14.26 1.17 -12.61
N PRO A 7 14.06 1.93 -11.49
CA PRO A 7 13.97 1.31 -10.18
C PRO A 7 12.69 0.48 -10.00
N TYR A 8 11.66 0.75 -10.80
CA TYR A 8 10.39 0.03 -10.78
C TYR A 8 9.63 0.22 -12.10
N LEU A 9 8.64 -0.64 -12.32
CA LEU A 9 7.67 -0.49 -13.40
C LEU A 9 6.40 0.16 -12.83
N TYR A 10 5.79 1.04 -13.62
CA TYR A 10 4.54 1.71 -13.25
C TYR A 10 3.41 1.24 -14.15
N TRP A 11 2.25 0.98 -13.55
CA TRP A 11 1.02 0.79 -14.28
C TRP A 11 -0.12 1.51 -13.57
N ALA A 12 -1.14 1.91 -14.33
CA ALA A 12 -2.37 2.50 -13.82
C ALA A 12 -3.55 1.86 -14.53
N GLY A 13 -4.67 1.79 -13.84
CA GLY A 13 -5.88 1.22 -14.41
C GLY A 13 -7.12 1.77 -13.71
N THR A 14 -8.27 1.57 -14.34
CA THR A 14 -9.55 1.92 -13.76
C THR A 14 -10.20 0.65 -13.23
N VAL A 15 -10.65 0.69 -11.99
CA VAL A 15 -11.41 -0.38 -11.38
C VAL A 15 -12.88 -0.03 -11.45
N LEU A 16 -13.71 -0.96 -11.86
CA LEU A 16 -15.15 -0.81 -11.70
C LEU A 16 -15.46 -0.77 -10.20
N ASP A 17 -16.16 0.26 -9.76
CA ASP A 17 -16.49 0.50 -8.35
C ASP A 17 -17.05 -0.73 -7.64
N GLN A 18 -17.72 -1.60 -8.40
CA GLN A 18 -18.31 -2.84 -7.88
C GLN A 18 -17.28 -3.92 -7.51
N LYS A 19 -16.04 -3.83 -8.01
CA LYS A 19 -14.99 -4.84 -7.73
C LYS A 19 -14.06 -4.43 -6.60
N TYR A 20 -13.93 -3.13 -6.34
CA TYR A 20 -13.05 -2.65 -5.28
C TYR A 20 -13.80 -2.69 -3.94
N PRO A 21 -13.29 -3.41 -2.94
CA PRO A 21 -14.01 -3.59 -1.67
C PRO A 21 -14.04 -2.30 -0.86
N GLN A 22 -15.10 -2.14 -0.06
CA GLN A 22 -15.14 -1.15 1.00
C GLN A 22 -14.39 -1.71 2.21
N LEU A 23 -13.33 -1.02 2.62
CA LEU A 23 -12.49 -1.46 3.73
C LEU A 23 -12.94 -0.77 5.02
N GLU A 24 -13.58 -1.52 5.90
CA GLU A 24 -14.06 -1.01 7.19
C GLU A 24 -12.97 -0.99 8.24
N LYS A 25 -12.11 -2.02 8.26
CA LYS A 25 -10.98 -2.11 9.17
C LYS A 25 -9.82 -1.24 8.71
N GLY A 26 -9.09 -0.71 9.66
CA GLY A 26 -7.93 0.14 9.36
C GLY A 26 -7.49 0.94 10.57
N TRP A 27 -6.90 2.07 10.32
CA TRP A 27 -6.37 2.95 11.35
C TRP A 27 -6.71 4.41 11.08
N ILE A 28 -6.78 5.19 12.15
CA ILE A 28 -6.79 6.65 12.06
C ILE A 28 -5.40 7.13 12.43
N VAL A 29 -4.78 7.85 11.51
CA VAL A 29 -3.38 8.29 11.64
C VAL A 29 -3.29 9.79 11.47
N GLU A 30 -2.64 10.47 12.42
CA GLU A 30 -2.32 11.89 12.27
C GLU A 30 -1.27 12.09 11.17
N LYS A 31 -1.38 13.21 10.46
CA LYS A 31 -0.44 13.54 9.37
C LYS A 31 1.03 13.44 9.80
N LYS A 32 1.36 13.93 10.99
CA LYS A 32 2.74 13.90 11.53
C LYS A 32 3.26 12.50 11.82
N GLU A 33 2.37 11.52 11.95
CA GLU A 33 2.72 10.13 12.27
C GLU A 33 2.78 9.21 11.04
N LEU A 34 2.50 9.73 9.84
CA LEU A 34 2.40 8.92 8.62
C LEU A 34 3.68 8.15 8.33
N GLU A 35 4.85 8.79 8.47
CA GLU A 35 6.12 8.13 8.16
C GLU A 35 6.38 6.94 9.07
N ASN A 36 6.24 7.12 10.39
CA ASN A 36 6.40 6.03 11.35
C ASN A 36 5.37 4.93 11.14
N PHE A 37 4.14 5.30 10.81
CA PHE A 37 3.06 4.35 10.54
C PHE A 37 3.42 3.43 9.36
N PHE A 38 3.85 4.00 8.23
CA PHE A 38 4.20 3.20 7.07
C PHE A 38 5.44 2.34 7.30
N LEU A 39 6.46 2.88 7.97
CA LEU A 39 7.64 2.09 8.34
C LEU A 39 7.25 0.85 9.14
N GLU A 40 6.41 1.02 10.15
CA GLU A 40 5.96 -0.09 11.00
C GLU A 40 5.12 -1.10 10.23
N LYS A 41 4.08 -0.63 9.52
CA LYS A 41 3.09 -1.52 8.90
C LYS A 41 3.65 -2.26 7.69
N LEU A 42 4.36 -1.57 6.83
CA LEU A 42 4.95 -2.20 5.63
C LEU A 42 6.09 -3.15 6.01
N SER A 43 6.89 -2.80 7.01
CA SER A 43 7.90 -3.71 7.55
C SER A 43 7.26 -4.99 8.10
N ALA A 44 6.15 -4.88 8.81
CA ALA A 44 5.41 -6.04 9.33
C ALA A 44 4.90 -6.98 8.22
N MET A 45 4.61 -6.45 7.04
CA MET A 45 4.20 -7.26 5.88
C MET A 45 5.36 -7.93 5.14
N GLY A 46 6.60 -7.52 5.38
CA GLY A 46 7.79 -8.09 4.76
C GLY A 46 8.48 -7.20 3.72
N PHE A 47 8.08 -5.94 3.60
CA PHE A 47 8.78 -4.99 2.74
C PHE A 47 10.14 -4.62 3.31
N LEU A 48 11.14 -4.46 2.43
CA LEU A 48 12.47 -3.98 2.79
C LEU A 48 12.44 -2.46 2.97
N ASP A 49 13.40 -1.94 3.73
CA ASP A 49 13.51 -0.49 4.00
C ASP A 49 13.58 0.33 2.71
N SER A 50 14.33 -0.14 1.70
CA SER A 50 14.43 0.52 0.40
C SER A 50 13.10 0.58 -0.35
N GLU A 51 12.30 -0.47 -0.24
CA GLU A 51 10.97 -0.53 -0.87
C GLU A 51 9.99 0.39 -0.15
N ILE A 52 10.05 0.43 1.17
CA ILE A 52 9.24 1.35 1.98
C ILE A 52 9.61 2.80 1.67
N ALA A 53 10.89 3.10 1.51
CA ALA A 53 11.34 4.43 1.14
C ALA A 53 10.78 4.87 -0.22
N GLN A 54 10.75 4.00 -1.22
CA GLN A 54 10.14 4.28 -2.53
C GLN A 54 8.64 4.52 -2.41
N PHE A 55 7.95 3.70 -1.62
CA PHE A 55 6.52 3.87 -1.35
C PHE A 55 6.24 5.23 -0.71
N MET A 56 7.00 5.61 0.30
CA MET A 56 6.84 6.88 1.00
C MET A 56 7.21 8.08 0.11
N GLU A 57 8.23 7.96 -0.73
CA GLU A 57 8.61 9.01 -1.69
C GLU A 57 7.45 9.35 -2.64
N TYR A 58 6.65 8.37 -3.02
CA TYR A 58 5.48 8.57 -3.86
C TYR A 58 4.28 9.11 -3.08
N TRP A 59 3.93 8.50 -1.93
CA TRP A 59 2.67 8.77 -1.25
C TRP A 59 2.72 9.92 -0.25
N LEU A 60 3.82 10.09 0.50
CA LEU A 60 3.88 11.12 1.54
C LEU A 60 3.69 12.54 1.01
N PRO A 61 4.31 12.96 -0.12
CA PRO A 61 4.06 14.31 -0.63
C PRO A 61 2.59 14.56 -0.97
N GLN A 62 1.91 13.57 -1.56
CA GLN A 62 0.49 13.67 -1.89
C GLN A 62 -0.36 13.76 -0.62
N MET A 63 -0.12 12.89 0.36
CA MET A 63 -0.90 12.87 1.59
C MET A 63 -0.67 14.14 2.41
N LYS A 64 0.58 14.60 2.52
CA LYS A 64 0.91 15.81 3.27
C LYS A 64 0.39 17.09 2.61
N SER A 65 0.09 17.07 1.32
CA SER A 65 -0.48 18.21 0.61
C SER A 65 -1.95 18.49 0.97
N HIS A 66 -2.66 17.52 1.54
CA HIS A 66 -4.04 17.72 1.99
C HIS A 66 -4.08 18.64 3.21
N GLN A 67 -5.14 19.44 3.33
CA GLN A 67 -5.34 20.32 4.48
C GLN A 67 -5.73 19.57 5.74
N GLU A 68 -6.34 18.40 5.57
CA GLU A 68 -6.81 17.57 6.66
C GLU A 68 -5.65 17.06 7.49
N SER A 69 -5.87 16.93 8.81
CA SER A 69 -4.84 16.52 9.76
C SER A 69 -4.86 15.03 10.08
N PHE A 70 -5.89 14.31 9.68
CA PHE A 70 -6.06 12.89 9.95
C PHE A 70 -6.33 12.12 8.68
N PHE A 71 -6.00 10.83 8.72
CA PHE A 71 -6.27 9.91 7.61
C PHE A 71 -6.83 8.61 8.16
N LYS A 72 -7.92 8.13 7.53
CA LYS A 72 -8.29 6.74 7.68
C LYS A 72 -7.48 5.95 6.68
N ILE A 73 -6.72 4.97 7.13
CA ILE A 73 -5.83 4.16 6.30
C ILE A 73 -6.20 2.69 6.43
N SER A 74 -6.32 2.06 5.27
CA SER A 74 -6.52 0.61 5.14
C SER A 74 -5.59 0.08 4.06
N PHE A 75 -5.34 -1.22 4.07
CA PHE A 75 -4.52 -1.88 3.05
C PHE A 75 -5.26 -3.06 2.42
N LEU A 76 -5.15 -3.19 1.10
CA LEU A 76 -5.35 -4.47 0.43
C LEU A 76 -4.01 -5.19 0.41
N GLN A 77 -4.02 -6.46 0.79
CA GLN A 77 -2.82 -7.27 0.90
C GLN A 77 -2.72 -8.26 -0.25
N THR A 78 -1.64 -9.04 -0.27
CA THR A 78 -1.29 -9.91 -1.40
C THR A 78 -2.43 -10.82 -1.85
N GLU A 79 -3.10 -11.52 -0.93
CA GLU A 79 -4.15 -12.48 -1.29
C GLU A 79 -5.35 -11.80 -1.95
N GLU A 80 -5.83 -10.70 -1.37
CA GLU A 80 -6.94 -9.94 -1.95
C GLU A 80 -6.59 -9.39 -3.31
N LEU A 81 -5.36 -8.87 -3.47
CA LEU A 81 -4.89 -8.30 -4.73
C LEU A 81 -4.72 -9.37 -5.80
N ASN A 82 -4.28 -10.57 -5.44
CA ASN A 82 -4.19 -11.69 -6.38
C ASN A 82 -5.56 -12.10 -6.92
N GLN A 83 -6.61 -11.94 -6.13
CA GLN A 83 -7.98 -12.23 -6.57
C GLN A 83 -8.57 -11.10 -7.42
N LEU A 84 -8.36 -9.84 -7.01
CA LEU A 84 -8.93 -8.67 -7.68
C LEU A 84 -8.18 -8.29 -8.96
N PHE A 85 -6.86 -8.36 -8.90
CA PHE A 85 -5.95 -7.94 -9.98
C PHE A 85 -4.86 -9.00 -10.19
N PRO A 86 -5.22 -10.16 -10.77
CA PRO A 86 -4.22 -11.20 -10.97
C PRO A 86 -3.08 -10.72 -11.87
N LEU A 87 -1.85 -11.06 -11.48
CA LEU A 87 -0.64 -10.79 -12.25
C LEU A 87 0.00 -12.11 -12.65
N GLU A 88 0.46 -12.16 -13.90
CA GLU A 88 1.25 -13.27 -14.42
C GLU A 88 2.63 -12.74 -14.81
N VAL A 89 3.67 -13.31 -14.21
CA VAL A 89 5.05 -12.87 -14.40
C VAL A 89 5.92 -14.06 -14.78
N GLN A 90 6.76 -13.88 -15.78
CA GLN A 90 7.71 -14.88 -16.26
C GLN A 90 9.15 -14.35 -16.12
N PRO A 91 10.08 -15.12 -15.53
CA PRO A 91 9.86 -16.41 -14.87
C PRO A 91 8.99 -16.28 -13.62
N THR A 92 8.34 -17.36 -13.21
CA THR A 92 7.44 -17.37 -12.07
C THR A 92 8.18 -16.97 -10.78
N PRO A 93 7.71 -15.94 -10.03
CA PRO A 93 8.35 -15.56 -8.77
C PRO A 93 8.23 -16.65 -7.72
N GLN A 94 9.25 -16.77 -6.86
CA GLN A 94 9.22 -17.65 -5.70
C GLN A 94 8.41 -17.06 -4.56
N SER A 95 8.38 -15.74 -4.45
CA SER A 95 7.49 -15.06 -3.52
C SER A 95 6.87 -13.83 -4.15
N VAL A 96 5.68 -13.47 -3.69
CA VAL A 96 4.92 -12.31 -4.17
C VAL A 96 4.48 -11.50 -2.96
N LEU A 97 4.77 -10.21 -2.97
CA LEU A 97 4.38 -9.29 -1.93
C LEU A 97 3.71 -8.07 -2.56
N ARG A 98 2.43 -7.91 -2.32
CA ARG A 98 1.61 -6.85 -2.91
C ARG A 98 0.86 -6.09 -1.83
N VAL A 99 0.80 -4.77 -1.97
CA VAL A 99 0.01 -3.91 -1.09
C VAL A 99 -0.61 -2.76 -1.87
N PHE A 100 -1.89 -2.47 -1.61
CA PHE A 100 -2.53 -1.23 -2.07
C PHE A 100 -2.98 -0.42 -0.86
N LEU A 101 -2.55 0.83 -0.84
CA LEU A 101 -2.96 1.84 0.13
C LEU A 101 -4.35 2.35 -0.24
N ASP A 102 -5.24 2.36 0.74
CA ASP A 102 -6.55 2.98 0.65
C ASP A 102 -6.61 4.06 1.73
N TYR A 103 -6.68 5.34 1.35
CA TYR A 103 -6.70 6.39 2.34
C TYR A 103 -7.78 7.42 2.09
N GLN A 104 -8.31 7.95 3.19
CA GLN A 104 -9.30 9.01 3.19
C GLN A 104 -8.86 10.12 4.15
N PRO A 105 -8.65 11.36 3.63
CA PRO A 105 -8.39 12.50 4.49
C PRO A 105 -9.58 12.84 5.37
N LEU A 106 -9.33 13.16 6.65
CA LEU A 106 -10.34 13.52 7.63
C LEU A 106 -9.93 14.80 8.36
N GLN A 107 -10.86 15.74 8.50
CA GLN A 107 -10.62 16.98 9.25
C GLN A 107 -10.52 16.74 10.75
N LYS A 108 -11.27 15.75 11.25
CA LYS A 108 -11.36 15.42 12.67
C LYS A 108 -11.12 13.94 12.86
N GLN A 109 -10.58 13.62 14.04
CA GLN A 109 -10.55 12.24 14.47
C GLN A 109 -12.00 11.77 14.73
N PRO A 110 -12.44 10.65 14.15
CA PRO A 110 -13.80 10.15 14.35
C PRO A 110 -14.02 9.71 15.80
N ALA A 111 -15.27 9.75 16.24
CA ALA A 111 -15.65 9.35 17.59
C ALA A 111 -15.34 7.87 17.87
N LEU A 112 -15.49 7.03 16.84
CA LEU A 112 -15.16 5.60 16.89
C LEU A 112 -13.99 5.31 15.97
N SER A 113 -12.92 4.74 16.53
CA SER A 113 -11.80 4.25 15.74
C SER A 113 -12.17 2.94 15.05
N PRO A 114 -11.74 2.72 13.81
CA PRO A 114 -11.94 1.44 13.14
C PRO A 114 -11.17 0.33 13.85
N ILE A 115 -11.61 -0.91 13.64
CA ILE A 115 -10.89 -2.08 14.12
C ILE A 115 -9.62 -2.22 13.27
N PRO A 116 -8.44 -2.38 13.89
CA PRO A 116 -7.20 -2.59 13.13
C PRO A 116 -7.25 -3.82 12.24
N GLN A 117 -6.62 -3.72 11.08
CA GLN A 117 -6.46 -4.88 10.20
C GLN A 117 -5.41 -5.83 10.75
N THR A 118 -5.58 -7.12 10.49
CA THR A 118 -4.53 -8.12 10.68
C THR A 118 -3.61 -8.08 9.47
N LEU A 119 -2.32 -7.77 9.70
CA LEU A 119 -1.32 -7.75 8.65
C LEU A 119 -0.65 -9.10 8.54
N LYS A 120 -0.60 -9.65 7.32
CA LYS A 120 0.02 -10.95 7.05
C LYS A 120 1.42 -10.72 6.52
N ARG A 121 2.42 -11.31 7.21
CA ARG A 121 3.80 -11.28 6.76
C ARG A 121 4.02 -12.29 5.65
N VAL A 122 4.61 -11.84 4.55
CA VAL A 122 5.03 -12.72 3.46
C VAL A 122 6.47 -13.16 3.70
N GLN A 123 6.71 -14.48 3.66
CA GLN A 123 8.05 -15.05 3.72
C GLN A 123 8.69 -14.92 2.33
N ARG A 124 9.78 -14.17 2.26
CA ARG A 124 10.47 -13.90 1.00
C ARG A 124 11.56 -14.93 0.77
N SER A 125 11.63 -15.44 -0.47
CA SER A 125 12.71 -16.35 -0.90
C SER A 125 12.96 -16.17 -2.39
N GLY A 126 14.23 -16.20 -2.78
CA GLY A 126 14.63 -16.14 -4.17
C GLY A 126 14.09 -14.94 -4.94
N PHE A 127 13.65 -15.18 -6.17
CA PHE A 127 13.05 -14.15 -7.00
C PHE A 127 11.70 -13.71 -6.42
N THR A 128 11.63 -12.47 -5.98
CA THR A 128 10.45 -11.90 -5.32
C THR A 128 9.86 -10.78 -6.17
N LEU A 129 8.57 -10.90 -6.49
CA LEU A 129 7.79 -9.82 -7.08
C LEU A 129 7.27 -8.93 -5.95
N VAL A 130 7.59 -7.64 -6.01
CA VAL A 130 7.10 -6.64 -5.06
C VAL A 130 6.28 -5.61 -5.81
N GLU A 131 5.06 -5.38 -5.35
CA GLU A 131 4.17 -4.38 -5.93
C GLU A 131 3.54 -3.54 -4.83
N TRP A 132 3.50 -2.24 -5.05
CA TRP A 132 2.73 -1.33 -4.21
C TRP A 132 1.96 -0.33 -5.09
N GLY A 133 0.84 0.09 -4.60
CA GLY A 133 0.00 1.07 -5.24
C GLY A 133 -1.02 1.61 -4.26
N GLY A 134 -2.09 2.21 -4.75
CA GLY A 134 -3.13 2.68 -3.87
C GLY A 134 -4.10 3.65 -4.52
N LEU A 135 -5.03 4.11 -3.69
CA LEU A 135 -6.02 5.11 -4.09
C LEU A 135 -6.37 6.03 -2.93
N LYS A 136 -6.82 7.23 -3.29
CA LYS A 136 -7.44 8.19 -2.37
C LYS A 136 -8.95 8.07 -2.48
N ARG A 137 -9.60 7.97 -1.35
CA ARG A 137 -11.06 8.03 -1.24
C ARG A 137 -11.59 9.44 -1.32
#